data_cb2f704292894955fb0bc845faaa3ee3
#
_entry.id   cb2f704292894955fb0bc845faaa3ee3
#
_cell.length_a   1.000
_cell.length_b   1.000
_cell.length_c   1.000
_cell.angle_alpha   90.00
_cell.angle_beta   90.00
_cell.angle_gamma   90.00
#
_symmetry.space_group_name_H-M   'P 1'
#
loop_
_entity.id
_entity.type
_entity.pdbx_description
1 polymer ?
#
loop_
_entity_poly.entity_id
_entity_poly.type
_entity_poly.pdbx_seq_one_letter_code
_entity_poly.pdbx_strand_id
1 'polypeptide(L)'
;MPKSKFNPMRSNLCDLGVAACVVNKGRILLIKESKGPHSSKWGVPKGFVESGELPAQAALRELFEECGLSGDIIGITALRERVKRGQTGVFMAYLVTPKSLDVKLNLEEISDFGWFSL
;
A
#
# COMPACT_ATOMS: atom_id res chain seq x y z
N MET A 1 -2.56 -31.25 17.36
CA MET A 1 -2.99 -30.51 17.81
C MET A 1 -3.91 -29.68 17.64
N PRO A 2 -4.43 -29.35 17.84
CA PRO A 2 -5.42 -28.72 17.63
C PRO A 2 -5.63 -27.55 17.44
N LYS A 3 -5.93 -27.19 17.12
CA LYS A 3 -6.28 -26.38 16.82
C LYS A 3 -6.44 -25.44 16.04
N SER A 4 -6.40 -25.14 15.46
CA SER A 4 -6.66 -24.30 14.30
C SER A 4 -7.84 -23.36 14.41
N LYS A 5 -8.53 -23.38 15.46
CA LYS A 5 -9.63 -22.45 15.67
C LYS A 5 -9.12 -21.09 16.08
N PHE A 6 -9.74 -20.06 15.54
CA PHE A 6 -9.47 -18.69 15.94
C PHE A 6 -9.75 -18.53 17.44
N ASN A 7 -8.83 -17.96 18.17
CA ASN A 7 -8.97 -17.69 19.59
C ASN A 7 -8.64 -16.21 19.84
N PRO A 8 -9.67 -15.36 20.12
CA PRO A 8 -9.43 -13.93 20.35
C PRO A 8 -8.47 -13.64 21.51
N MET A 9 -8.34 -14.55 22.47
CA MET A 9 -7.41 -14.38 23.58
C MET A 9 -5.94 -14.50 23.14
N ARG A 10 -5.70 -15.06 21.97
CA ARG A 10 -4.36 -15.18 21.39
C ARG A 10 -4.10 -14.21 20.27
N SER A 11 -5.06 -13.39 19.92
CA SER A 11 -4.90 -12.42 18.85
C SER A 11 -3.99 -11.31 19.30
N ASN A 12 -3.12 -10.88 18.41
CA ASN A 12 -2.26 -9.72 18.62
C ASN A 12 -2.82 -8.55 17.84
N LEU A 13 -2.72 -7.37 18.41
CA LEU A 13 -2.89 -6.15 17.64
C LEU A 13 -1.66 -5.97 16.75
N CYS A 14 -1.89 -5.76 15.49
CA CYS A 14 -0.82 -5.62 14.51
C CYS A 14 -1.15 -4.51 13.54
N ASP A 15 -0.21 -3.60 13.31
CA ASP A 15 -0.35 -2.59 12.28
C ASP A 15 -0.09 -3.23 10.92
N LEU A 16 -1.06 -3.17 10.04
CA LEU A 16 -0.91 -3.70 8.69
C LEU A 16 -0.86 -2.54 7.70
N GLY A 17 0.34 -2.29 7.16
CA GLY A 17 0.55 -1.30 6.12
C GLY A 17 0.65 -1.99 4.76
N VAL A 18 0.22 -1.29 3.73
CA VAL A 18 0.28 -1.81 2.35
C VAL A 18 0.73 -0.72 1.40
N ALA A 19 1.32 -1.14 0.29
CA ALA A 19 1.68 -0.25 -0.81
C ALA A 19 1.36 -0.91 -2.13
N ALA A 20 1.10 -0.06 -3.14
CA ALA A 20 0.91 -0.49 -4.51
C ALA A 20 2.13 -0.07 -5.33
N CYS A 21 2.91 -1.05 -5.78
CA CYS A 21 4.03 -0.83 -6.70
C CYS A 21 3.49 -1.01 -8.12
N VAL A 22 3.10 0.09 -8.74
CA VAL A 22 2.50 0.07 -10.07
C VAL A 22 3.60 0.21 -11.09
N VAL A 23 3.81 -0.84 -11.87
CA VAL A 23 4.89 -0.90 -12.86
C VAL A 23 4.30 -1.02 -14.24
N ASN A 24 4.83 -0.21 -15.16
CA ASN A 24 4.44 -0.23 -16.55
C ASN A 24 5.67 0.08 -17.42
N LYS A 25 6.03 -0.85 -18.30
CA LYS A 25 7.13 -0.70 -19.26
C LYS A 25 8.45 -0.25 -18.61
N GLY A 26 8.83 -0.90 -17.52
CA GLY A 26 10.08 -0.64 -16.82
C GLY A 26 10.10 0.62 -15.97
N ARG A 27 8.94 1.21 -15.72
CA ARG A 27 8.81 2.40 -14.88
C ARG A 27 7.85 2.15 -13.73
N ILE A 28 8.11 2.79 -12.61
CA ILE A 28 7.27 2.70 -11.42
C ILE A 28 6.61 4.04 -11.14
N LEU A 29 5.35 3.98 -10.72
CA LEU A 29 4.61 5.16 -10.28
C LEU A 29 5.05 5.58 -8.89
N LEU A 30 5.50 6.82 -8.77
CA LEU A 30 5.78 7.43 -7.48
C LEU A 30 4.93 8.68 -7.32
N ILE A 31 4.64 9.00 -6.07
CA ILE A 31 3.82 10.15 -5.69
C ILE A 31 4.51 10.94 -4.59
N LYS A 32 4.05 12.17 -4.39
CA LYS A 32 4.42 12.98 -3.24
C LYS A 32 3.16 13.27 -2.44
N GLU A 33 3.23 13.10 -1.13
CA GLU A 33 2.14 13.47 -0.25
C GLU A 33 2.06 14.99 -0.13
N SER A 34 0.84 15.50 -0.01
CA SER A 34 0.60 16.95 0.12
C SER A 34 1.02 17.47 1.49
N LYS A 35 0.95 16.61 2.52
CA LYS A 35 1.13 16.99 3.92
C LYS A 35 1.92 15.93 4.65
N GLY A 36 2.41 16.30 5.83
CA GLY A 36 3.05 15.36 6.73
C GLY A 36 4.55 15.29 6.57
N PRO A 37 5.21 14.42 7.35
CA PRO A 37 6.67 14.38 7.42
C PRO A 37 7.34 13.88 6.13
N HIS A 38 6.60 13.25 5.23
CA HIS A 38 7.14 12.71 3.98
C HIS A 38 6.73 13.53 2.75
N SER A 39 6.17 14.74 2.93
CA SER A 39 5.62 15.54 1.83
C SER A 39 6.63 15.96 0.78
N SER A 40 7.92 15.98 1.12
CA SER A 40 8.97 16.35 0.18
C SER A 40 9.61 15.15 -0.53
N LYS A 41 9.15 13.95 -0.25
CA LYS A 41 9.78 12.73 -0.75
C LYS A 41 8.87 11.99 -1.71
N TRP A 42 9.49 11.39 -2.71
CA TRP A 42 8.80 10.48 -3.62
C TRP A 42 8.62 9.12 -2.95
N GLY A 43 7.46 8.52 -3.10
CA GLY A 43 7.17 7.20 -2.57
C GLY A 43 6.03 6.55 -3.34
N VAL A 44 5.80 5.27 -3.06
CA VAL A 44 4.70 4.53 -3.68
C VAL A 44 3.38 4.87 -2.98
N PRO A 45 2.23 4.76 -3.68
CA PRO A 45 0.93 4.85 -3.03
C PRO A 45 0.82 3.82 -1.90
N LYS A 46 0.35 4.25 -0.74
CA LYS A 46 0.34 3.39 0.45
C LYS A 46 -0.71 3.83 1.45
N GLY A 47 -0.99 2.94 2.39
CA GLY A 47 -1.90 3.20 3.48
C GLY A 47 -2.02 2.00 4.39
N PHE A 48 -3.08 1.97 5.15
CA PHE A 48 -3.31 0.90 6.13
C PHE A 48 -4.51 0.05 5.75
N VAL A 49 -4.43 -1.23 6.14
CA VAL A 49 -5.54 -2.16 5.97
C VAL A 49 -6.64 -1.80 6.95
N GLU A 50 -7.86 -1.71 6.46
CA GLU A 50 -9.04 -1.48 7.29
C GLU A 50 -9.59 -2.79 7.82
N SER A 51 -10.33 -2.73 8.91
CA SER A 51 -10.93 -3.90 9.53
C SER A 51 -11.80 -4.66 8.51
N GLY A 52 -11.57 -5.95 8.41
CA GLY A 52 -12.34 -6.81 7.50
C GLY A 52 -11.89 -6.76 6.04
N GLU A 53 -10.86 -5.99 5.74
CA GLU A 53 -10.33 -5.85 4.39
C GLU A 53 -9.11 -6.76 4.21
N LEU A 54 -8.98 -7.38 3.04
CA LEU A 54 -7.75 -8.09 2.72
C LEU A 54 -6.64 -7.10 2.38
N PRO A 55 -5.39 -7.39 2.75
CA PRO A 55 -4.28 -6.48 2.43
C PRO A 55 -4.16 -6.13 0.94
N ALA A 56 -4.35 -7.08 0.05
CA ALA A 56 -4.32 -6.80 -1.40
C ALA A 56 -5.43 -5.84 -1.81
N GLN A 57 -6.62 -5.98 -1.22
CA GLN A 57 -7.72 -5.06 -1.48
C GLN A 57 -7.40 -3.65 -0.98
N ALA A 58 -6.75 -3.57 0.18
CA ALA A 58 -6.34 -2.28 0.75
C ALA A 58 -5.35 -1.56 -0.17
N ALA A 59 -4.39 -2.29 -0.75
CA ALA A 59 -3.42 -1.71 -1.67
C ALA A 59 -4.12 -1.12 -2.89
N LEU A 60 -5.08 -1.83 -3.47
CA LEU A 60 -5.85 -1.33 -4.61
C LEU A 60 -6.76 -0.17 -4.25
N ARG A 61 -7.35 -0.20 -3.05
CA ARG A 61 -8.18 0.90 -2.57
C ARG A 61 -7.35 2.17 -2.40
N GLU A 62 -6.19 2.07 -1.76
CA GLU A 62 -5.31 3.23 -1.58
C GLU A 62 -4.83 3.79 -2.92
N LEU A 63 -4.49 2.92 -3.87
CA LEU A 63 -4.11 3.34 -5.21
C LEU A 63 -5.24 4.15 -5.87
N PHE A 64 -6.46 3.66 -5.77
CA PHE A 64 -7.62 4.34 -6.36
C PHE A 64 -7.90 5.67 -5.65
N GLU A 65 -7.84 5.67 -4.31
CA GLU A 65 -8.11 6.89 -3.53
C GLU A 65 -7.08 7.97 -3.81
N GLU A 66 -5.81 7.59 -3.94
CA GLU A 66 -4.73 8.56 -4.11
C GLU A 66 -4.50 8.97 -5.56
N CYS A 67 -4.62 8.04 -6.49
CA CYS A 67 -4.23 8.24 -7.90
C CYS A 67 -5.35 8.01 -8.91
N GLY A 68 -6.50 7.55 -8.49
CA GLY A 68 -7.61 7.26 -9.41
C GLY A 68 -7.36 6.07 -10.34
N LEU A 69 -6.35 5.25 -10.03
CA LEU A 69 -6.01 4.11 -10.88
C LEU A 69 -6.59 2.82 -10.32
N SER A 70 -7.02 1.96 -11.24
CA SER A 70 -7.35 0.56 -10.95
C SER A 70 -6.28 -0.33 -11.52
N GLY A 71 -6.14 -1.52 -10.97
CA GLY A 71 -5.15 -2.47 -11.45
C GLY A 71 -5.41 -3.87 -10.96
N ASP A 72 -4.54 -4.77 -11.39
CA ASP A 72 -4.57 -6.16 -10.98
C ASP A 72 -3.36 -6.49 -10.12
N ILE A 73 -3.59 -7.17 -9.02
CA ILE A 73 -2.52 -7.65 -8.14
C ILE A 73 -1.79 -8.79 -8.82
N ILE A 74 -0.47 -8.67 -8.94
CA ILE A 74 0.38 -9.73 -9.45
C ILE A 74 0.92 -10.57 -8.31
N GLY A 75 1.30 -9.95 -7.21
CA GLY A 75 1.83 -10.64 -6.04
C GLY A 75 2.48 -9.67 -5.08
N ILE A 76 3.08 -10.21 -4.04
CA ILE A 76 3.84 -9.42 -3.08
C ILE A 76 5.26 -9.25 -3.63
N THR A 77 5.73 -8.01 -3.69
CA THR A 77 7.08 -7.71 -4.15
C THR A 77 8.04 -7.40 -2.99
N ALA A 78 7.50 -7.01 -1.84
CA ALA A 78 8.33 -6.75 -0.65
C ALA A 78 7.48 -6.91 0.60
N LEU A 79 8.13 -7.37 1.66
CA LEU A 79 7.52 -7.51 2.97
C LEU A 79 8.52 -7.00 4.00
N ARG A 80 8.05 -6.17 4.91
CA ARG A 80 8.88 -5.67 6.00
C ARG A 80 8.15 -5.86 7.32
N GLU A 81 8.89 -6.29 8.31
CA GLU A 81 8.37 -6.53 9.65
C GLU A 81 9.08 -5.61 10.64
N ARG A 82 8.36 -5.19 11.66
CA ARG A 82 8.97 -4.39 12.72
C ARG A 82 8.18 -4.52 14.01
N VAL A 83 8.84 -4.18 15.11
CA VAL A 83 8.18 -3.94 16.38
C VAL A 83 8.57 -2.52 16.82
N LYS A 84 7.57 -1.71 17.14
CA LYS A 84 7.78 -0.36 17.63
C LYS A 84 6.90 -0.14 18.83
N ARG A 85 7.53 0.20 19.97
CA ARG A 85 6.83 0.43 21.24
C ARG A 85 5.96 -0.77 21.63
N GLY A 86 6.49 -1.99 21.42
CA GLY A 86 5.76 -3.22 21.72
C GLY A 86 4.67 -3.58 20.71
N GLN A 87 4.47 -2.78 19.68
CA GLN A 87 3.45 -3.00 18.67
C GLN A 87 4.07 -3.64 17.43
N THR A 88 3.58 -4.81 17.05
CA THR A 88 4.00 -5.49 15.83
C THR A 88 3.42 -4.77 14.61
N GLY A 89 4.24 -4.56 13.61
CA GLY A 89 3.81 -4.02 12.33
C GLY A 89 4.33 -4.86 11.18
N VAL A 90 3.49 -5.04 10.18
CA VAL A 90 3.84 -5.72 8.92
C VAL A 90 3.46 -4.80 7.78
N PHE A 91 4.40 -4.60 6.87
CA PHE A 91 4.18 -3.78 5.69
C PHE A 91 4.37 -4.65 4.45
N MET A 92 3.37 -4.66 3.58
CA MET A 92 3.38 -5.48 2.37
C MET A 92 3.24 -4.59 1.14
N ALA A 93 4.21 -4.70 0.22
CA ALA A 93 4.15 -4.01 -1.05
C ALA A 93 3.70 -4.98 -2.13
N TYR A 94 2.65 -4.63 -2.84
CA TYR A 94 2.08 -5.46 -3.90
C TYR A 94 2.49 -4.92 -5.26
N LEU A 95 2.89 -5.82 -6.14
CA LEU A 95 3.12 -5.49 -7.53
C LEU A 95 1.78 -5.42 -8.24
N VAL A 96 1.52 -4.33 -8.93
CA VAL A 96 0.24 -4.05 -9.57
C VAL A 96 0.47 -3.72 -11.04
N THR A 97 -0.32 -4.36 -11.91
CA THR A 97 -0.41 -3.99 -13.31
C THR A 97 -1.59 -3.03 -13.48
N PRO A 98 -1.36 -1.79 -13.94
CA PRO A 98 -2.46 -0.84 -14.05
C PRO A 98 -3.37 -1.17 -15.22
N LYS A 99 -4.68 -0.93 -15.05
CA LYS A 99 -5.66 -1.10 -16.13
C LYS A 99 -5.70 0.11 -17.05
N SER A 100 -5.17 1.24 -16.58
CA SER A 100 -5.13 2.51 -17.29
C SER A 100 -3.96 3.31 -16.76
N LEU A 101 -3.43 4.23 -17.55
CA LEU A 101 -2.38 5.15 -17.12
C LEU A 101 -2.93 6.57 -16.86
N ASP A 102 -4.24 6.71 -16.82
CA ASP A 102 -4.90 7.99 -16.61
C ASP A 102 -4.97 8.33 -15.12
N VAL A 103 -3.89 8.92 -14.63
CA VAL A 103 -3.75 9.28 -13.21
C VAL A 103 -4.62 10.50 -12.91
N LYS A 104 -5.44 10.37 -11.86
CA LYS A 104 -6.27 11.46 -11.34
C LYS A 104 -6.00 11.58 -9.85
N LEU A 105 -5.14 12.54 -9.50
CA LEU A 105 -4.70 12.71 -8.12
C LEU A 105 -5.81 13.23 -7.23
N ASN A 106 -5.86 12.69 -6.01
CA ASN A 106 -6.60 13.31 -4.92
C ASN A 106 -5.71 14.42 -4.34
N LEU A 107 -5.93 15.65 -4.78
CA LEU A 107 -5.04 16.76 -4.44
C LEU A 107 -5.07 17.15 -2.95
N GLU A 108 -6.04 16.66 -2.20
CA GLU A 108 -6.03 16.86 -0.75
C GLU A 108 -4.94 16.04 -0.08
N GLU A 109 -4.59 14.90 -0.65
CA GLU A 109 -3.61 13.98 -0.09
C GLU A 109 -2.29 13.95 -0.86
N ILE A 110 -2.36 14.10 -2.19
CA ILE A 110 -1.22 13.90 -3.08
C ILE A 110 -0.98 15.16 -3.91
N SER A 111 0.24 15.65 -3.90
CA SER A 111 0.61 16.90 -4.60
C SER A 111 1.18 16.66 -6.00
N ASP A 112 1.76 15.50 -6.26
CA ASP A 112 2.44 15.27 -7.53
C ASP A 112 2.60 13.77 -7.77
N PHE A 113 2.82 13.40 -9.03
CA PHE A 113 3.15 12.02 -9.41
C PHE A 113 4.12 12.02 -10.57
N GLY A 114 4.77 10.88 -10.76
CA GLY A 114 5.61 10.67 -11.92
C GLY A 114 5.90 9.19 -12.13
N TRP A 115 6.35 8.87 -13.32
CA TRP A 115 6.79 7.53 -13.69
C TRP A 115 8.32 7.56 -13.79
N PHE A 116 8.97 6.72 -13.02
CA PHE A 116 10.42 6.73 -12.89
C PHE A 116 11.00 5.39 -13.30
N SER A 117 12.20 5.41 -13.87
CA SER A 117 12.89 4.18 -14.24
C SER A 117 13.16 3.32 -13.02
N LEU A 118 13.02 2.02 -13.20
CA LEU A 118 13.37 1.06 -12.17
C LEU A 118 14.88 0.95 -11.98
#